data_4e402c56272f0002f5b3b8d1bf5bab7f
#
_entry.id   4e402c56272f0002f5b3b8d1bf5bab7f
#
_cell.length_a   1.000
_cell.length_b   1.000
_cell.length_c   1.000
_cell.angle_alpha   90.00
_cell.angle_beta   90.00
_cell.angle_gamma   90.00
#
_symmetry.space_group_name_H-M   'P 1'
#
loop_
_entity.id
_entity.type
_entity.pdbx_description
1 polymer ?
#
loop_
_entity_poly.entity_id
_entity_poly.type
_entity_poly.pdbx_seq_one_letter_code
_entity_poly.pdbx_strand_id
1 'polypeptide(L)'
;LFAEGAEMAHTVLDSVALGYQPVWSRARQLSAVRLAVHVLHPESVDAEHLWRAIGSDWPAAAPTLILAPDTPELIDQALREPPLRNTWLEVPHAWFEAPEGLAQLVEASSKGHQLLRAADLSAVRSEVITPLDVRSLLQLNPNDAWLALRQRNSVELTLSRALLSGQIYAGVASHQLACVCLDEAGAWGLLGWPDEDVLHSHRDRQPQCSNAVIDQIRVGMVAECSIEQLERLVRQDPVLVYRLLALVNSSAYGLQHEIQSLRHALMMLGFTSLARWLREQQAASRVTTSATGAASERGTEDDLHPVRYAMVMRSRLAQHLLESGAEDNLRAEVYLTALFAQLDRLLHEPLGGLIQKLPLSERACDAVLRASGPYHRLLDVARAQGDPPKLSALPAVCDRHEIGLEHANRSLLRMLATSRDYAPTTIAPA
;
A
#
# COMPACT_ATOMS: atom_id res chain seq x y z
N LEU A 1 46.04 -15.64 20.48
CA LEU A 1 46.35 -15.83 19.07
C LEU A 1 45.06 -16.20 18.33
N PHE A 2 44.71 -15.30 17.37
CA PHE A 2 43.67 -15.45 16.32
C PHE A 2 42.21 -15.45 16.81
N ALA A 3 41.67 -14.22 17.02
CA ALA A 3 40.30 -13.92 16.67
C ALA A 3 40.37 -13.19 15.32
N GLU A 4 40.31 -13.92 14.22
CA GLU A 4 39.94 -13.38 12.92
C GLU A 4 38.44 -13.05 13.01
N GLY A 5 38.14 -11.73 13.08
CA GLY A 5 36.83 -11.22 12.84
C GLY A 5 36.44 -11.57 11.41
N ALA A 6 35.46 -12.44 11.25
CA ALA A 6 34.74 -12.55 10.00
C ALA A 6 34.08 -11.17 9.79
N GLU A 7 34.68 -10.30 8.97
CA GLU A 7 33.99 -9.20 8.32
C GLU A 7 32.83 -9.83 7.57
N MET A 8 31.63 -9.75 8.16
CA MET A 8 30.41 -10.08 7.44
C MET A 8 30.36 -9.09 6.28
N ALA A 9 30.51 -9.58 5.06
CA ALA A 9 30.36 -8.78 3.87
C ALA A 9 28.93 -8.20 3.90
N HIS A 10 28.82 -6.91 4.20
CA HIS A 10 27.54 -6.20 4.16
C HIS A 10 26.98 -6.32 2.75
N THR A 11 25.76 -6.80 2.63
CA THR A 11 25.09 -6.80 1.32
C THR A 11 24.67 -5.36 1.01
N VAL A 12 24.50 -5.03 -0.27
CA VAL A 12 24.04 -3.70 -0.67
C VAL A 12 22.71 -3.30 0.01
N LEU A 13 21.89 -4.29 0.36
CA LEU A 13 20.61 -4.05 1.05
C LEU A 13 20.77 -3.69 2.54
N ASP A 14 21.92 -3.92 3.16
CA ASP A 14 22.24 -3.41 4.50
C ASP A 14 22.69 -1.94 4.48
N SER A 15 23.07 -1.43 3.31
CA SER A 15 23.57 -0.05 3.15
C SER A 15 22.47 0.95 2.77
N VAL A 16 21.24 0.49 2.60
CA VAL A 16 20.06 1.31 2.26
C VAL A 16 18.88 1.00 3.16
N ALA A 17 18.03 1.99 3.39
CA ALA A 17 16.70 1.77 3.96
C ALA A 17 15.66 1.88 2.85
N LEU A 18 14.80 0.86 2.71
CA LEU A 18 13.72 0.83 1.73
C LEU A 18 12.36 1.08 2.38
N GLY A 19 11.61 2.01 1.80
CA GLY A 19 10.24 2.30 2.18
C GLY A 19 9.32 2.35 0.97
N TYR A 20 8.02 2.22 1.17
CA TYR A 20 7.07 2.18 0.08
C TYR A 20 5.89 3.12 0.25
N GLN A 21 5.39 3.61 -0.87
CA GLN A 21 4.12 4.34 -0.97
C GLN A 21 3.33 3.85 -2.18
N PRO A 22 2.04 3.50 -2.01
CA PRO A 22 1.19 3.13 -3.12
C PRO A 22 0.80 4.35 -3.96
N VAL A 23 0.61 4.14 -5.27
CA VAL A 23 0.03 5.10 -6.20
C VAL A 23 -1.33 4.60 -6.64
N TRP A 24 -2.36 5.41 -6.41
CA TRP A 24 -3.76 5.06 -6.63
C TRP A 24 -4.29 5.65 -7.93
N SER A 25 -4.92 4.83 -8.75
CA SER A 25 -5.58 5.26 -9.99
C SER A 25 -6.93 5.95 -9.74
N ARG A 26 -7.53 6.46 -10.82
CA ARG A 26 -8.90 6.98 -10.81
C ARG A 26 -9.92 5.96 -10.30
N ALA A 27 -9.71 4.68 -10.56
CA ALA A 27 -10.56 3.59 -10.04
C ALA A 27 -10.24 3.19 -8.59
N ARG A 28 -9.41 3.98 -7.87
CA ARG A 28 -8.90 3.68 -6.53
C ARG A 28 -8.16 2.35 -6.44
N GLN A 29 -7.64 1.85 -7.55
CA GLN A 29 -6.85 0.65 -7.64
C GLN A 29 -5.35 0.97 -7.61
N LEU A 30 -4.55 0.03 -7.13
CA LEU A 30 -3.10 0.16 -7.12
C LEU A 30 -2.55 0.19 -8.56
N SER A 31 -1.97 1.32 -8.97
CA SER A 31 -1.35 1.50 -10.30
C SER A 31 0.14 1.27 -10.27
N ALA A 32 0.81 1.78 -9.25
CA ALA A 32 2.25 1.68 -9.06
C ALA A 32 2.59 1.70 -7.56
N VAL A 33 3.82 1.34 -7.25
CA VAL A 33 4.40 1.49 -5.92
C VAL A 33 5.67 2.33 -6.05
N ARG A 34 5.74 3.42 -5.31
CA ARG A 34 6.98 4.20 -5.13
C ARG A 34 7.82 3.54 -4.05
N LEU A 35 9.03 3.13 -4.42
CA LEU A 35 10.04 2.59 -3.54
C LEU A 35 11.05 3.70 -3.23
N ALA A 36 10.97 4.27 -2.05
CA ALA A 36 11.97 5.20 -1.55
C ALA A 36 13.23 4.44 -1.17
N VAL A 37 14.37 4.91 -1.66
CA VAL A 37 15.69 4.34 -1.38
C VAL A 37 16.50 5.40 -0.64
N HIS A 38 16.64 5.21 0.66
CA HIS A 38 17.44 6.09 1.52
C HIS A 38 18.83 5.48 1.72
N VAL A 39 19.85 6.19 1.28
CA VAL A 39 21.26 5.75 1.36
C VAL A 39 21.82 6.03 2.75
N LEU A 40 22.29 4.98 3.43
CA LEU A 40 22.88 5.07 4.77
C LEU A 40 24.40 5.20 4.72
N HIS A 41 25.02 4.44 3.82
CA HIS A 41 26.48 4.37 3.65
C HIS A 41 26.82 4.57 2.16
N PRO A 42 27.00 5.84 1.71
CA PRO A 42 27.22 6.15 0.30
C PRO A 42 28.39 5.39 -0.35
N GLU A 43 29.46 5.16 0.42
CA GLU A 43 30.65 4.42 -0.01
C GLU A 43 30.42 2.91 -0.24
N SER A 44 29.33 2.37 0.30
CA SER A 44 29.00 0.94 0.20
C SER A 44 27.85 0.66 -0.76
N VAL A 45 27.25 1.70 -1.36
CA VAL A 45 26.12 1.54 -2.27
C VAL A 45 26.61 1.55 -3.71
N ASP A 46 26.41 0.44 -4.39
CA ASP A 46 26.63 0.28 -5.82
C ASP A 46 25.27 0.07 -6.50
N ALA A 47 24.94 0.95 -7.44
CA ALA A 47 23.67 0.90 -8.16
C ALA A 47 23.49 -0.41 -8.92
N GLU A 48 24.53 -0.96 -9.56
CA GLU A 48 24.46 -2.22 -10.30
C GLU A 48 23.95 -3.36 -9.38
N HIS A 49 24.57 -3.51 -8.21
CA HIS A 49 24.18 -4.54 -7.25
C HIS A 49 22.80 -4.30 -6.65
N LEU A 50 22.48 -3.05 -6.34
CA LEU A 50 21.16 -2.68 -5.81
C LEU A 50 20.05 -2.94 -6.84
N TRP A 51 20.25 -2.53 -8.09
CA TRP A 51 19.30 -2.75 -9.18
C TRP A 51 19.12 -4.24 -9.48
N ARG A 52 20.20 -5.00 -9.43
CA ARG A 52 20.14 -6.45 -9.59
C ARG A 52 19.34 -7.10 -8.45
N ALA A 53 19.58 -6.68 -7.21
CA ALA A 53 18.84 -7.18 -6.04
C ALA A 53 17.34 -6.86 -6.12
N ILE A 54 16.98 -5.63 -6.53
CA ILE A 54 15.58 -5.23 -6.72
C ILE A 54 14.96 -5.99 -7.91
N GLY A 55 15.65 -6.02 -9.05
CA GLY A 55 15.15 -6.60 -10.29
C GLY A 55 14.99 -8.12 -10.25
N SER A 56 15.80 -8.83 -9.44
CA SER A 56 15.71 -10.28 -9.30
C SER A 56 14.39 -10.73 -8.63
N ASP A 57 13.87 -9.90 -7.72
CA ASP A 57 12.66 -10.19 -6.97
C ASP A 57 11.40 -9.51 -7.59
N TRP A 58 11.53 -8.79 -8.75
CA TRP A 58 10.43 -8.04 -9.36
C TRP A 58 9.87 -8.70 -10.62
N PRO A 59 8.81 -9.53 -10.52
CA PRO A 59 8.23 -10.23 -11.67
C PRO A 59 7.47 -9.27 -12.59
N ALA A 60 7.30 -9.66 -13.86
CA ALA A 60 6.55 -8.88 -14.85
C ALA A 60 5.08 -8.59 -14.46
N ALA A 61 4.49 -9.46 -13.64
CA ALA A 61 3.12 -9.29 -13.13
C ALA A 61 3.02 -8.31 -11.94
N ALA A 62 4.14 -7.91 -11.34
CA ALA A 62 4.16 -6.94 -10.26
C ALA A 62 3.63 -5.57 -10.70
N PRO A 63 3.21 -4.68 -9.77
CA PRO A 63 2.85 -3.31 -10.10
C PRO A 63 4.03 -2.57 -10.75
N THR A 64 3.76 -1.47 -11.44
CA THR A 64 4.84 -0.57 -11.86
C THR A 64 5.61 -0.09 -10.64
N LEU A 65 6.94 -0.20 -10.69
CA LEU A 65 7.83 0.25 -9.64
C LEU A 65 8.34 1.66 -9.97
N ILE A 66 8.17 2.59 -9.06
CA ILE A 66 8.82 3.90 -9.13
C ILE A 66 9.98 3.89 -8.16
N LEU A 67 11.20 3.82 -8.69
CA LEU A 67 12.42 3.91 -7.88
C LEU A 67 12.71 5.38 -7.58
N ALA A 68 12.83 5.70 -6.31
CA ALA A 68 13.06 7.06 -5.81
C ALA A 68 14.33 7.10 -4.93
N PRO A 69 15.53 7.15 -5.53
CA PRO A 69 16.77 7.36 -4.81
C PRO A 69 16.82 8.77 -4.21
N ASP A 70 17.36 8.89 -3.01
CA ASP A 70 17.44 10.18 -2.30
C ASP A 70 18.75 10.93 -2.52
N THR A 71 19.76 10.32 -3.18
CA THR A 71 21.05 10.94 -3.46
C THR A 71 21.28 11.14 -4.95
N PRO A 72 21.86 12.29 -5.37
CA PRO A 72 22.20 12.54 -6.78
C PRO A 72 23.18 11.51 -7.36
N GLU A 73 24.12 11.02 -6.56
CA GLU A 73 25.12 10.03 -6.94
C GLU A 73 24.47 8.72 -7.36
N LEU A 74 23.49 8.25 -6.58
CA LEU A 74 22.76 7.01 -6.90
C LEU A 74 21.86 7.18 -8.13
N ILE A 75 21.29 8.37 -8.34
CA ILE A 75 20.54 8.68 -9.56
C ILE A 75 21.47 8.64 -10.79
N ASP A 76 22.64 9.28 -10.71
CA ASP A 76 23.63 9.31 -11.79
C ASP A 76 24.12 7.88 -12.14
N GLN A 77 24.41 7.04 -11.16
CA GLN A 77 24.76 5.65 -11.36
C GLN A 77 23.59 4.88 -12.01
N ALA A 78 22.37 5.06 -11.50
CA ALA A 78 21.17 4.41 -12.00
C ALA A 78 20.90 4.67 -13.48
N LEU A 79 21.12 5.91 -13.93
CA LEU A 79 20.93 6.32 -15.33
C LEU A 79 21.95 5.64 -16.29
N ARG A 80 23.08 5.16 -15.77
CA ARG A 80 24.11 4.46 -16.55
C ARG A 80 23.82 2.97 -16.68
N GLU A 81 23.14 2.38 -15.69
CA GLU A 81 22.79 0.96 -15.68
C GLU A 81 21.69 0.63 -16.72
N PRO A 82 21.56 -0.64 -17.13
CA PRO A 82 20.42 -1.06 -17.94
C PRO A 82 19.08 -0.84 -17.25
N PRO A 83 18.03 -0.38 -17.98
CA PRO A 83 16.73 -0.13 -17.40
C PRO A 83 16.09 -1.42 -16.87
N LEU A 84 15.51 -1.38 -15.67
CA LEU A 84 14.69 -2.45 -15.13
C LEU A 84 13.32 -2.50 -15.80
N ARG A 85 12.81 -3.72 -16.01
CA ARG A 85 11.47 -3.90 -16.59
C ARG A 85 10.39 -3.37 -15.68
N ASN A 86 9.38 -2.73 -16.26
CA ASN A 86 8.21 -2.19 -15.53
C ASN A 86 8.61 -1.25 -14.39
N THR A 87 9.67 -0.46 -14.58
CA THR A 87 10.23 0.44 -13.57
C THR A 87 10.40 1.83 -14.13
N TRP A 88 10.01 2.83 -13.35
CA TRP A 88 10.28 4.25 -13.59
C TRP A 88 11.33 4.73 -12.61
N LEU A 89 12.26 5.56 -13.08
CA LEU A 89 13.23 6.22 -12.21
C LEU A 89 12.76 7.65 -11.91
N GLU A 90 12.56 7.95 -10.64
CA GLU A 90 12.22 9.29 -10.17
C GLU A 90 13.47 10.15 -10.16
N VAL A 91 13.40 11.30 -10.85
CA VAL A 91 14.50 12.24 -10.99
C VAL A 91 14.04 13.65 -10.58
N PRO A 92 14.80 14.36 -9.72
CA PRO A 92 14.47 15.73 -9.32
C PRO A 92 14.40 16.69 -10.53
N HIS A 93 13.53 17.68 -10.45
CA HIS A 93 13.31 18.70 -11.50
C HIS A 93 14.60 19.42 -11.91
N ALA A 94 15.50 19.69 -10.98
CA ALA A 94 16.78 20.36 -11.26
C ALA A 94 17.64 19.68 -12.33
N TRP A 95 17.50 18.35 -12.53
CA TRP A 95 18.18 17.63 -13.61
C TRP A 95 17.66 18.00 -15.01
N PHE A 96 16.40 18.40 -15.09
CA PHE A 96 15.79 18.82 -16.36
C PHE A 96 16.14 20.27 -16.72
N GLU A 97 16.55 21.09 -15.74
CA GLU A 97 16.96 22.48 -15.95
C GLU A 97 18.45 22.59 -16.29
N ALA A 98 19.30 21.69 -15.71
CA ALA A 98 20.73 21.67 -15.94
C ALA A 98 21.06 21.06 -17.32
N PRO A 99 21.84 21.73 -18.19
CA PRO A 99 22.18 21.19 -19.52
C PRO A 99 22.85 19.81 -19.49
N GLU A 100 23.73 19.58 -18.53
CA GLU A 100 24.44 18.30 -18.34
C GLU A 100 23.47 17.18 -17.89
N GLY A 101 22.61 17.49 -16.90
CA GLY A 101 21.59 16.57 -16.42
C GLY A 101 20.61 16.20 -17.52
N LEU A 102 20.14 17.20 -18.29
CA LEU A 102 19.23 16.97 -19.41
C LEU A 102 19.85 16.06 -20.47
N ALA A 103 21.13 16.26 -20.80
CA ALA A 103 21.84 15.40 -21.77
C ALA A 103 21.88 13.92 -21.29
N GLN A 104 22.15 13.70 -19.99
CA GLN A 104 22.13 12.36 -19.36
C GLN A 104 20.73 11.75 -19.41
N LEU A 105 19.68 12.53 -19.13
CA LEU A 105 18.29 12.06 -19.17
C LEU A 105 17.85 11.67 -20.58
N VAL A 106 18.24 12.44 -21.60
CA VAL A 106 18.01 12.12 -23.01
C VAL A 106 18.71 10.81 -23.40
N GLU A 107 19.96 10.65 -23.02
CA GLU A 107 20.71 9.41 -23.25
C GLU A 107 20.06 8.21 -22.56
N ALA A 108 19.71 8.32 -21.27
CA ALA A 108 19.05 7.26 -20.52
C ALA A 108 17.68 6.90 -21.12
N SER A 109 16.90 7.90 -21.52
CA SER A 109 15.62 7.67 -22.22
C SER A 109 15.81 6.92 -23.53
N SER A 110 16.87 7.24 -24.30
CA SER A 110 17.20 6.54 -25.54
C SER A 110 17.60 5.08 -25.32
N LYS A 111 18.15 4.75 -24.14
CA LYS A 111 18.46 3.38 -23.68
C LYS A 111 17.23 2.61 -23.17
N GLY A 112 16.08 3.27 -23.06
CA GLY A 112 14.81 2.67 -22.65
C GLY A 112 14.39 2.92 -21.18
N HIS A 113 15.12 3.78 -20.46
CA HIS A 113 14.68 4.19 -19.12
C HIS A 113 13.34 4.94 -19.18
N GLN A 114 12.41 4.54 -18.33
CA GLN A 114 11.19 5.29 -18.07
C GLN A 114 11.47 6.29 -16.93
N LEU A 115 11.41 7.57 -17.25
CA LEU A 115 11.74 8.63 -16.30
C LEU A 115 10.46 9.25 -15.72
N LEU A 116 10.51 9.61 -14.44
CA LEU A 116 9.47 10.33 -13.73
C LEU A 116 10.09 11.60 -13.12
N ARG A 117 9.62 12.79 -13.52
CA ARG A 117 10.14 14.04 -13.00
C ARG A 117 9.46 14.39 -11.68
N ALA A 118 10.22 14.50 -10.58
CA ALA A 118 9.74 15.00 -9.29
C ALA A 118 9.84 16.52 -9.24
N ALA A 119 8.72 17.24 -9.11
CA ALA A 119 8.67 18.68 -9.17
C ALA A 119 7.51 19.27 -8.34
N ASP A 120 7.60 20.56 -8.02
CA ASP A 120 6.46 21.33 -7.59
C ASP A 120 5.56 21.69 -8.80
N LEU A 121 4.25 21.74 -8.57
CA LEU A 121 3.30 22.06 -9.64
C LEU A 121 3.59 23.42 -10.31
N SER A 122 4.03 24.43 -9.53
CA SER A 122 4.38 25.75 -10.02
C SER A 122 5.56 25.75 -10.99
N ALA A 123 6.58 24.90 -10.76
CA ALA A 123 7.73 24.78 -11.64
C ALA A 123 7.32 24.28 -13.03
N VAL A 124 6.50 23.23 -13.07
CA VAL A 124 6.05 22.62 -14.34
C VAL A 124 5.10 23.53 -15.12
N ARG A 125 4.28 24.34 -14.44
CA ARG A 125 3.38 25.31 -15.12
C ARG A 125 4.10 26.45 -15.81
N SER A 126 5.26 26.84 -15.33
CA SER A 126 6.06 27.93 -15.88
C SER A 126 6.87 27.52 -17.12
N GLU A 127 7.00 26.23 -17.38
CA GLU A 127 7.75 25.73 -18.53
C GLU A 127 6.99 25.93 -19.84
N VAL A 128 7.68 26.51 -20.82
CA VAL A 128 7.13 26.74 -22.17
C VAL A 128 7.34 25.53 -23.07
N ILE A 129 8.44 24.81 -22.93
CA ILE A 129 8.77 23.61 -23.72
C ILE A 129 9.65 22.69 -22.85
N THR A 130 9.28 21.42 -22.73
CA THR A 130 10.13 20.37 -22.15
C THR A 130 10.74 19.55 -23.29
N PRO A 131 12.07 19.38 -23.33
CA PRO A 131 12.74 18.60 -24.38
C PRO A 131 12.49 17.10 -24.27
N LEU A 132 11.98 16.63 -23.12
CA LEU A 132 11.57 15.26 -22.87
C LEU A 132 10.11 15.22 -22.45
N ASP A 133 9.29 14.48 -23.19
CA ASP A 133 7.89 14.21 -22.80
C ASP A 133 7.87 13.12 -21.71
N VAL A 134 7.98 13.56 -20.46
CA VAL A 134 7.98 12.67 -19.29
C VAL A 134 6.83 13.03 -18.35
N ARG A 135 6.27 12.02 -17.72
CA ARG A 135 5.29 12.22 -16.65
C ARG A 135 5.97 12.85 -15.43
N SER A 136 5.19 13.65 -14.69
CA SER A 136 5.68 14.28 -13.48
C SER A 136 4.95 13.76 -12.24
N LEU A 137 5.70 13.61 -11.16
CA LEU A 137 5.21 13.52 -9.79
C LEU A 137 5.19 14.94 -9.22
N LEU A 138 3.99 15.49 -9.07
CA LEU A 138 3.78 16.89 -8.72
C LEU A 138 3.39 17.01 -7.24
N GLN A 139 4.26 17.64 -6.47
CA GLN A 139 3.96 17.99 -5.09
C GLN A 139 2.98 19.17 -5.07
N LEU A 140 1.83 18.97 -4.40
CA LEU A 140 0.86 20.02 -4.15
C LEU A 140 1.21 20.77 -2.87
N ASN A 141 1.34 22.08 -2.97
CA ASN A 141 1.40 22.94 -1.80
C ASN A 141 -0.01 23.39 -1.37
N PRO A 142 -0.19 23.97 -0.18
CA PRO A 142 -1.51 24.41 0.31
C PRO A 142 -2.24 25.40 -0.62
N ASN A 143 -1.51 26.27 -1.31
CA ASN A 143 -2.10 27.24 -2.23
C ASN A 143 -2.62 26.55 -3.50
N ASP A 144 -1.87 25.60 -4.07
CA ASP A 144 -2.30 24.80 -5.21
C ASP A 144 -3.54 23.99 -4.89
N ALA A 145 -3.56 23.36 -3.71
CA ALA A 145 -4.69 22.60 -3.21
C ALA A 145 -5.95 23.48 -3.05
N TRP A 146 -5.79 24.67 -2.47
CA TRP A 146 -6.88 25.61 -2.31
C TRP A 146 -7.42 26.12 -3.65
N LEU A 147 -6.54 26.45 -4.60
CA LEU A 147 -6.94 26.88 -5.94
C LEU A 147 -7.70 25.78 -6.69
N ALA A 148 -7.24 24.52 -6.59
CA ALA A 148 -7.91 23.38 -7.20
C ALA A 148 -9.34 23.19 -6.66
N LEU A 149 -9.51 23.28 -5.33
CA LEU A 149 -10.80 23.15 -4.68
C LEU A 149 -11.75 24.33 -4.99
N ARG A 150 -11.21 25.55 -5.10
CA ARG A 150 -12.00 26.73 -5.43
C ARG A 150 -12.53 26.71 -6.85
N GLN A 151 -11.74 26.24 -7.83
CA GLN A 151 -12.16 26.12 -9.22
C GLN A 151 -13.33 25.16 -9.42
N ARG A 152 -13.43 24.12 -8.61
CA ARG A 152 -14.57 23.20 -8.59
C ARG A 152 -15.90 23.92 -8.33
N ASN A 153 -15.89 24.92 -7.45
CA ASN A 153 -17.07 25.62 -6.99
C ASN A 153 -17.42 26.87 -7.84
N SER A 154 -16.58 27.23 -8.82
CA SER A 154 -16.81 28.39 -9.69
C SER A 154 -17.32 27.96 -11.06
N VAL A 155 -18.44 28.56 -11.47
CA VAL A 155 -19.06 28.39 -12.81
C VAL A 155 -18.23 29.14 -13.90
N GLU A 156 -17.27 29.95 -13.51
CA GLU A 156 -16.39 30.68 -14.43
C GLU A 156 -15.37 29.74 -15.05
N LEU A 157 -15.52 29.50 -16.34
CA LEU A 157 -14.55 28.87 -17.23
C LEU A 157 -13.25 29.70 -17.25
N THR A 158 -12.40 29.54 -16.25
CA THR A 158 -11.05 30.08 -16.29
C THR A 158 -10.23 29.30 -17.30
N LEU A 159 -9.59 30.00 -18.24
CA LEU A 159 -8.76 29.45 -19.32
C LEU A 159 -7.54 28.62 -18.85
N SER A 160 -7.25 28.57 -17.54
CA SER A 160 -6.17 27.80 -16.97
C SER A 160 -6.70 26.87 -15.89
N ARG A 161 -6.63 25.56 -16.13
CA ARG A 161 -6.93 24.56 -15.11
C ARG A 161 -5.86 24.64 -14.01
N ALA A 162 -6.29 24.57 -12.73
CA ALA A 162 -5.36 24.55 -11.60
C ALA A 162 -4.45 23.32 -11.62
N LEU A 163 -4.94 22.19 -12.11
CA LEU A 163 -4.22 20.91 -12.17
C LEU A 163 -3.99 20.46 -13.63
N LEU A 164 -2.90 19.73 -13.84
CA LEU A 164 -2.48 19.15 -15.11
C LEU A 164 -2.98 17.71 -15.22
N SER A 165 -3.55 17.33 -16.36
CA SER A 165 -3.98 15.94 -16.60
C SER A 165 -2.79 15.00 -16.83
N GLY A 166 -3.00 13.70 -16.57
CA GLY A 166 -2.00 12.66 -16.85
C GLY A 166 -0.80 12.60 -15.90
N GLN A 167 -0.72 13.50 -14.90
CA GLN A 167 0.36 13.55 -13.93
C GLN A 167 0.05 12.72 -12.67
N ILE A 168 1.06 12.47 -11.83
CA ILE A 168 0.89 11.92 -10.49
C ILE A 168 0.93 13.08 -9.50
N TYR A 169 0.03 13.08 -8.53
CA TYR A 169 -0.01 14.12 -7.50
C TYR A 169 0.38 13.53 -6.14
N ALA A 170 1.16 14.29 -5.36
CA ALA A 170 1.51 14.03 -3.98
C ALA A 170 1.08 15.19 -3.07
N GLY A 171 1.03 14.96 -1.75
CA GLY A 171 0.61 15.99 -0.79
C GLY A 171 -0.91 16.23 -0.77
N VAL A 172 -1.70 15.25 -1.20
CA VAL A 172 -3.16 15.32 -1.20
C VAL A 172 -3.69 14.99 0.18
N ALA A 173 -4.07 16.02 0.94
CA ALA A 173 -4.45 15.90 2.35
C ALA A 173 -5.96 15.68 2.59
N SER A 174 -6.81 15.82 1.58
CA SER A 174 -8.26 15.64 1.72
C SER A 174 -8.86 14.77 0.65
N HIS A 175 -9.93 14.06 1.00
CA HIS A 175 -10.72 13.25 0.09
C HIS A 175 -11.27 14.08 -1.08
N GLN A 176 -11.77 15.29 -0.78
CA GLN A 176 -12.28 16.18 -1.80
C GLN A 176 -11.22 16.55 -2.84
N LEU A 177 -9.98 16.83 -2.40
CA LEU A 177 -8.86 17.11 -3.29
C LEU A 177 -8.45 15.88 -4.10
N ALA A 178 -8.50 14.68 -3.48
CA ALA A 178 -8.27 13.42 -4.19
C ALA A 178 -9.26 13.22 -5.34
N CYS A 179 -10.56 13.48 -5.13
CA CYS A 179 -11.57 13.43 -6.17
C CYS A 179 -11.31 14.49 -7.27
N VAL A 180 -10.95 15.72 -6.91
CA VAL A 180 -10.60 16.75 -7.90
C VAL A 180 -9.41 16.32 -8.76
N CYS A 181 -8.37 15.78 -8.17
CA CYS A 181 -7.20 15.30 -8.93
C CYS A 181 -7.56 14.13 -9.86
N LEU A 182 -8.20 13.08 -9.34
CA LEU A 182 -8.43 11.84 -10.08
C LEU A 182 -9.61 11.93 -11.05
N ASP A 183 -10.74 12.49 -10.61
CA ASP A 183 -11.99 12.38 -11.33
C ASP A 183 -12.21 13.57 -12.27
N GLU A 184 -11.77 14.76 -11.87
CA GLU A 184 -12.03 16.00 -12.60
C GLU A 184 -10.81 16.45 -13.43
N ALA A 185 -9.59 16.46 -12.84
CA ALA A 185 -8.38 16.84 -13.55
C ALA A 185 -7.80 15.73 -14.43
N GLY A 186 -8.22 14.48 -14.20
CA GLY A 186 -7.72 13.34 -14.97
C GLY A 186 -6.27 13.00 -14.66
N ALA A 187 -5.89 13.06 -13.39
CA ALA A 187 -4.58 12.59 -12.93
C ALA A 187 -4.38 11.11 -13.29
N TRP A 188 -3.14 10.74 -13.61
CA TRP A 188 -2.78 9.33 -13.79
C TRP A 188 -2.83 8.57 -12.47
N GLY A 189 -2.47 9.24 -11.37
CA GLY A 189 -2.54 8.66 -10.05
C GLY A 189 -2.28 9.64 -8.92
N LEU A 190 -2.51 9.16 -7.69
CA LEU A 190 -2.15 9.85 -6.45
C LEU A 190 -1.10 9.04 -5.71
N LEU A 191 -0.01 9.67 -5.30
CA LEU A 191 0.96 9.09 -4.40
C LEU A 191 0.45 9.22 -2.96
N GLY A 192 0.20 8.08 -2.31
CA GLY A 192 -0.47 8.02 -1.02
C GLY A 192 -1.98 8.24 -1.13
N TRP A 193 -2.67 8.21 0.01
CA TRP A 193 -4.11 8.42 0.12
C TRP A 193 -4.41 9.24 1.38
N PRO A 194 -5.42 10.12 1.37
CA PRO A 194 -5.78 10.92 2.54
C PRO A 194 -6.62 10.10 3.55
N ASP A 195 -6.00 9.03 4.11
CA ASP A 195 -6.67 8.03 4.95
C ASP A 195 -7.46 8.66 6.09
N GLU A 196 -6.87 9.61 6.81
CA GLU A 196 -7.49 10.22 8.00
C GLU A 196 -8.75 11.00 7.63
N ASP A 197 -8.73 11.76 6.55
CA ASP A 197 -9.88 12.55 6.10
C ASP A 197 -10.99 11.64 5.55
N VAL A 198 -10.61 10.60 4.81
CA VAL A 198 -11.56 9.58 4.33
C VAL A 198 -12.22 8.85 5.51
N LEU A 199 -11.44 8.36 6.47
CA LEU A 199 -11.97 7.69 7.65
C LEU A 199 -12.88 8.63 8.47
N HIS A 200 -12.46 9.89 8.64
CA HIS A 200 -13.28 10.88 9.34
C HIS A 200 -14.63 11.12 8.66
N SER A 201 -14.66 11.15 7.32
CA SER A 201 -15.90 11.33 6.56
C SER A 201 -16.86 10.13 6.68
N HIS A 202 -16.36 8.97 7.10
CA HIS A 202 -17.13 7.73 7.27
C HIS A 202 -17.46 7.39 8.74
N ARG A 203 -17.05 8.21 9.70
CA ARG A 203 -17.15 7.91 11.14
C ARG A 203 -18.57 7.63 11.65
N ASP A 204 -19.58 8.24 11.02
CA ASP A 204 -20.99 8.10 11.42
C ASP A 204 -21.69 6.94 10.69
N ARG A 205 -20.95 6.16 9.89
CA ARG A 205 -21.45 5.02 9.12
C ARG A 205 -20.82 3.74 9.63
N GLN A 206 -21.59 2.67 9.72
CA GLN A 206 -21.00 1.34 9.94
C GLN A 206 -20.24 0.91 8.70
N PRO A 207 -18.93 0.60 8.80
CA PRO A 207 -18.15 0.12 7.67
C PRO A 207 -18.77 -1.17 7.10
N GLN A 208 -19.05 -1.18 5.83
CA GLN A 208 -19.58 -2.35 5.14
C GLN A 208 -18.44 -3.24 4.64
N CYS A 209 -18.71 -4.53 4.39
CA CYS A 209 -17.78 -5.39 3.67
C CYS A 209 -17.68 -4.95 2.20
N SER A 210 -16.53 -5.14 1.58
CA SER A 210 -16.32 -4.84 0.17
C SER A 210 -17.17 -5.73 -0.73
N ASN A 211 -18.10 -5.13 -1.48
CA ASN A 211 -18.92 -5.87 -2.45
C ASN A 211 -18.06 -6.52 -3.53
N ALA A 212 -16.97 -5.86 -3.97
CA ALA A 212 -16.03 -6.41 -4.95
C ALA A 212 -15.37 -7.70 -4.44
N VAL A 213 -14.93 -7.73 -3.18
CA VAL A 213 -14.34 -8.94 -2.56
C VAL A 213 -15.39 -10.03 -2.39
N ILE A 214 -16.60 -9.68 -1.94
CA ILE A 214 -17.69 -10.66 -1.82
C ILE A 214 -18.04 -11.30 -3.16
N ASP A 215 -18.10 -10.50 -4.24
CA ASP A 215 -18.40 -11.02 -5.58
C ASP A 215 -17.27 -11.94 -6.09
N GLN A 216 -16.01 -11.61 -5.83
CA GLN A 216 -14.87 -12.50 -6.14
C GLN A 216 -14.96 -13.83 -5.38
N ILE A 217 -15.28 -13.79 -4.09
CA ILE A 217 -15.46 -15.02 -3.28
C ILE A 217 -16.59 -15.86 -3.88
N ARG A 218 -17.71 -15.25 -4.26
CA ARG A 218 -18.84 -15.97 -4.88
C ARG A 218 -18.46 -16.61 -6.21
N VAL A 219 -17.73 -15.91 -7.07
CA VAL A 219 -17.18 -16.46 -8.32
C VAL A 219 -16.24 -17.62 -8.03
N GLY A 220 -15.34 -17.48 -7.08
CA GLY A 220 -14.44 -18.54 -6.66
C GLY A 220 -15.20 -19.79 -6.15
N MET A 221 -16.25 -19.58 -5.35
CA MET A 221 -17.09 -20.68 -4.87
C MET A 221 -17.83 -21.42 -6.01
N VAL A 222 -18.32 -20.70 -7.02
CA VAL A 222 -18.96 -21.31 -8.21
C VAL A 222 -17.93 -22.09 -9.03
N ALA A 223 -16.68 -21.62 -9.07
CA ALA A 223 -15.57 -22.28 -9.75
C ALA A 223 -14.92 -23.40 -8.91
N GLU A 224 -15.52 -23.78 -7.76
CA GLU A 224 -15.03 -24.81 -6.84
C GLU A 224 -13.56 -24.59 -6.41
N CYS A 225 -13.19 -23.32 -6.16
CA CYS A 225 -11.83 -22.98 -5.75
C CYS A 225 -11.46 -23.61 -4.40
N SER A 226 -10.16 -23.79 -4.17
CA SER A 226 -9.67 -24.37 -2.92
C SER A 226 -9.94 -23.48 -1.70
N ILE A 227 -9.91 -24.07 -0.51
CA ILE A 227 -10.09 -23.33 0.75
C ILE A 227 -8.98 -22.29 0.94
N GLU A 228 -7.77 -22.56 0.46
CA GLU A 228 -6.64 -21.62 0.47
C GLU A 228 -6.90 -20.42 -0.44
N GLN A 229 -7.52 -20.63 -1.58
CA GLN A 229 -7.90 -19.55 -2.48
C GLN A 229 -9.01 -18.69 -1.87
N LEU A 230 -10.03 -19.32 -1.23
CA LEU A 230 -11.07 -18.58 -0.50
C LEU A 230 -10.49 -17.77 0.67
N GLU A 231 -9.61 -18.37 1.45
CA GLU A 231 -8.91 -17.67 2.53
C GLU A 231 -8.16 -16.44 2.01
N ARG A 232 -7.47 -16.57 0.88
CA ARG A 232 -6.74 -15.47 0.23
C ARG A 232 -7.68 -14.34 -0.20
N LEU A 233 -8.85 -14.67 -0.72
CA LEU A 233 -9.88 -13.67 -1.09
C LEU A 233 -10.44 -12.96 0.14
N VAL A 234 -10.81 -13.70 1.19
CA VAL A 234 -11.35 -13.13 2.44
C VAL A 234 -10.35 -12.17 3.09
N ARG A 235 -9.05 -12.49 3.05
CA ARG A 235 -7.97 -11.65 3.59
C ARG A 235 -7.87 -10.27 2.94
N GLN A 236 -8.47 -10.05 1.78
CA GLN A 236 -8.45 -8.74 1.11
C GLN A 236 -9.33 -7.69 1.78
N ASP A 237 -10.29 -8.09 2.63
CA ASP A 237 -11.17 -7.15 3.34
C ASP A 237 -11.08 -7.31 4.86
N PRO A 238 -10.47 -6.35 5.58
CA PRO A 238 -10.36 -6.37 7.04
C PRO A 238 -11.69 -6.49 7.78
N VAL A 239 -12.76 -5.87 7.25
CA VAL A 239 -14.10 -5.92 7.86
C VAL A 239 -14.69 -7.32 7.72
N LEU A 240 -14.52 -7.95 6.56
CA LEU A 240 -14.99 -9.30 6.30
C LEU A 240 -14.27 -10.32 7.19
N VAL A 241 -12.94 -10.18 7.33
CA VAL A 241 -12.12 -11.01 8.23
C VAL A 241 -12.61 -10.92 9.66
N TYR A 242 -12.78 -9.69 10.17
CA TYR A 242 -13.25 -9.45 11.52
C TYR A 242 -14.64 -10.05 11.77
N ARG A 243 -15.60 -9.76 10.88
CA ARG A 243 -16.98 -10.26 11.01
C ARG A 243 -17.09 -11.77 10.90
N LEU A 244 -16.28 -12.40 10.04
CA LEU A 244 -16.26 -13.86 9.90
C LEU A 244 -15.77 -14.53 11.19
N LEU A 245 -14.65 -14.07 11.74
CA LEU A 245 -14.12 -14.62 13.00
C LEU A 245 -15.06 -14.36 14.18
N ALA A 246 -15.65 -13.19 14.27
CA ALA A 246 -16.64 -12.87 15.30
C ALA A 246 -17.91 -13.74 15.16
N LEU A 247 -18.36 -14.02 13.94
CA LEU A 247 -19.52 -14.87 13.66
C LEU A 247 -19.30 -16.29 14.17
N VAL A 248 -18.22 -16.95 13.74
CA VAL A 248 -17.96 -18.36 14.09
C VAL A 248 -17.70 -18.55 15.57
N ASN A 249 -17.18 -17.54 16.26
CA ASN A 249 -16.94 -17.57 17.70
C ASN A 249 -18.11 -17.03 18.54
N SER A 250 -19.23 -16.68 17.90
CA SER A 250 -20.44 -16.26 18.61
C SER A 250 -21.12 -17.45 19.31
N SER A 251 -21.92 -17.15 20.33
CA SER A 251 -22.71 -18.16 21.05
C SER A 251 -23.67 -18.95 20.16
N ALA A 252 -24.02 -18.42 18.97
CA ALA A 252 -24.90 -19.09 18.01
C ALA A 252 -24.29 -20.39 17.46
N TYR A 253 -22.97 -20.52 17.45
CA TYR A 253 -22.27 -21.75 17.01
C TYR A 253 -21.93 -22.70 18.15
N GLY A 254 -22.04 -22.27 19.42
CA GLY A 254 -21.88 -23.14 20.60
C GLY A 254 -20.58 -23.93 20.67
N LEU A 255 -19.50 -23.36 20.13
CA LEU A 255 -18.22 -24.07 20.03
C LEU A 255 -17.59 -24.29 21.42
N GLN A 256 -17.01 -25.49 21.63
CA GLN A 256 -16.25 -25.80 22.84
C GLN A 256 -14.86 -25.18 22.83
N HIS A 257 -14.33 -24.90 21.64
CA HIS A 257 -13.01 -24.30 21.43
C HIS A 257 -13.12 -23.13 20.47
N GLU A 258 -12.40 -22.07 20.76
CA GLU A 258 -12.34 -20.87 19.96
C GLU A 258 -11.57 -21.08 18.65
N ILE A 259 -12.06 -20.47 17.56
CA ILE A 259 -11.47 -20.56 16.23
C ILE A 259 -10.62 -19.31 15.97
N GLN A 260 -9.30 -19.49 15.94
CA GLN A 260 -8.32 -18.41 15.75
C GLN A 260 -7.82 -18.27 14.31
N SER A 261 -8.15 -19.18 13.40
CA SER A 261 -7.67 -19.14 12.02
C SER A 261 -8.81 -19.00 11.02
N LEU A 262 -8.59 -18.18 9.97
CA LEU A 262 -9.56 -17.99 8.87
C LEU A 262 -9.86 -19.30 8.15
N ARG A 263 -8.84 -20.13 7.89
CA ARG A 263 -9.01 -21.45 7.25
C ARG A 263 -9.97 -22.32 8.03
N HIS A 264 -9.76 -22.39 9.35
CA HIS A 264 -10.64 -23.17 10.23
C HIS A 264 -12.06 -22.57 10.28
N ALA A 265 -12.19 -21.23 10.32
CA ALA A 265 -13.47 -20.54 10.25
C ALA A 265 -14.26 -20.89 8.96
N LEU A 266 -13.58 -20.86 7.81
CA LEU A 266 -14.17 -21.20 6.52
C LEU A 266 -14.58 -22.68 6.44
N MET A 267 -13.76 -23.60 6.96
CA MET A 267 -14.09 -25.03 7.01
C MET A 267 -15.31 -25.31 7.91
N MET A 268 -15.35 -24.67 9.09
CA MET A 268 -16.47 -24.83 10.02
C MET A 268 -17.79 -24.27 9.48
N LEU A 269 -17.76 -23.14 8.81
CA LEU A 269 -18.95 -22.52 8.24
C LEU A 269 -19.49 -23.33 7.04
N GLY A 270 -18.58 -23.86 6.22
CA GLY A 270 -18.90 -24.57 4.99
C GLY A 270 -19.45 -23.65 3.89
N PHE A 271 -19.39 -24.10 2.64
CA PHE A 271 -19.74 -23.28 1.47
C PHE A 271 -21.18 -22.75 1.49
N THR A 272 -22.14 -23.59 1.88
CA THR A 272 -23.58 -23.20 1.87
C THR A 272 -23.86 -22.07 2.87
N SER A 273 -23.35 -22.21 4.10
CA SER A 273 -23.54 -21.18 5.13
C SER A 273 -22.75 -19.90 4.81
N LEU A 274 -21.53 -20.04 4.27
CA LEU A 274 -20.73 -18.92 3.79
C LEU A 274 -21.46 -18.14 2.71
N ALA A 275 -22.03 -18.82 1.69
CA ALA A 275 -22.79 -18.18 0.61
C ALA A 275 -24.03 -17.43 1.11
N ARG A 276 -24.73 -17.98 2.10
CA ARG A 276 -25.87 -17.32 2.74
C ARG A 276 -25.41 -16.06 3.51
N TRP A 277 -24.39 -16.20 4.34
CA TRP A 277 -23.86 -15.11 5.13
C TRP A 277 -23.31 -13.96 4.27
N LEU A 278 -22.61 -14.27 3.19
CA LEU A 278 -22.11 -13.25 2.25
C LEU A 278 -23.26 -12.47 1.60
N ARG A 279 -24.39 -13.14 1.26
CA ARG A 279 -25.59 -12.45 0.76
C ARG A 279 -26.19 -11.50 1.80
N GLU A 280 -26.18 -11.89 3.06
CA GLU A 280 -26.63 -11.03 4.17
C GLU A 280 -25.75 -9.80 4.32
N GLN A 281 -24.40 -9.95 4.20
CA GLN A 281 -23.48 -8.81 4.23
C GLN A 281 -23.73 -7.85 3.05
N GLN A 282 -23.96 -8.36 1.83
CA GLN A 282 -24.29 -7.52 0.68
C GLN A 282 -25.66 -6.82 0.83
N ALA A 283 -26.66 -7.49 1.38
CA ALA A 283 -27.97 -6.90 1.60
C ALA A 283 -27.91 -5.75 2.62
N ALA A 284 -27.16 -5.92 3.71
CA ALA A 284 -26.93 -4.88 4.70
C ALA A 284 -26.25 -3.64 4.07
N SER A 285 -25.30 -3.85 3.16
CA SER A 285 -24.63 -2.78 2.40
C SER A 285 -25.62 -1.98 1.53
N ARG A 286 -26.58 -2.64 0.88
CA ARG A 286 -27.56 -1.99 -0.02
C ARG A 286 -28.64 -1.20 0.72
N VAL A 287 -29.03 -1.63 1.92
CA VAL A 287 -30.07 -0.93 2.73
C VAL A 287 -29.56 0.42 3.23
N THR A 288 -28.28 0.51 3.60
CA THR A 288 -27.65 1.77 3.99
C THR A 288 -27.52 2.74 2.82
N THR A 289 -27.33 2.24 1.57
CA THR A 289 -27.24 3.04 0.36
C THR A 289 -28.57 3.67 -0.06
N SER A 290 -29.69 3.01 0.16
CA SER A 290 -31.00 3.51 -0.28
C SER A 290 -31.60 4.57 0.66
N ALA A 291 -31.12 4.69 1.90
CA ALA A 291 -31.64 5.63 2.90
C ALA A 291 -31.12 7.08 2.74
N THR A 292 -30.06 7.32 1.96
CA THR A 292 -29.34 8.60 1.85
C THR A 292 -29.21 9.18 0.44
N GLY A 293 -30.13 8.94 -0.49
CA GLY A 293 -30.24 9.71 -1.76
C GLY A 293 -29.08 9.55 -2.76
N ALA A 294 -29.21 8.69 -3.51
CA ALA A 294 -28.69 7.91 -4.63
C ALA A 294 -27.53 8.40 -5.56
N ALA A 295 -27.01 9.59 -5.50
CA ALA A 295 -26.03 10.06 -6.51
C ALA A 295 -24.57 10.18 -6.03
N SER A 296 -24.36 10.26 -4.71
CA SER A 296 -23.03 10.50 -4.12
C SER A 296 -22.32 9.21 -3.65
N GLU A 297 -22.95 8.07 -3.68
CA GLU A 297 -22.60 6.91 -2.85
C GLU A 297 -21.78 5.82 -3.55
N ARG A 298 -21.74 5.79 -4.87
CA ARG A 298 -20.79 4.89 -5.58
C ARG A 298 -19.33 5.27 -5.35
N GLY A 299 -19.07 6.54 -5.01
CA GLY A 299 -17.73 7.00 -4.68
C GLY A 299 -17.24 6.58 -3.30
N THR A 300 -18.12 6.40 -2.31
CA THR A 300 -17.70 6.25 -0.91
C THR A 300 -17.18 4.86 -0.52
N GLU A 301 -17.70 3.77 -1.08
CA GLU A 301 -17.12 2.42 -0.85
C GLU A 301 -15.77 2.26 -1.56
N ASP A 302 -15.66 2.78 -2.77
CA ASP A 302 -14.42 2.76 -3.54
C ASP A 302 -13.32 3.59 -2.85
N ASP A 303 -13.67 4.68 -2.17
CA ASP A 303 -12.71 5.54 -1.47
C ASP A 303 -12.12 4.90 -0.20
N LEU A 304 -12.81 3.95 0.42
CA LEU A 304 -12.28 3.12 1.52
C LEU A 304 -11.35 1.99 1.03
N HIS A 305 -11.37 1.67 -0.27
CA HIS A 305 -10.54 0.60 -0.79
C HIS A 305 -9.04 0.85 -0.59
N PRO A 306 -8.47 2.03 -0.87
CA PRO A 306 -7.06 2.32 -0.58
C PRO A 306 -6.69 2.14 0.90
N VAL A 307 -7.56 2.57 1.82
CA VAL A 307 -7.36 2.41 3.27
C VAL A 307 -7.28 0.93 3.66
N ARG A 308 -8.26 0.13 3.22
CA ARG A 308 -8.31 -1.31 3.49
C ARG A 308 -7.10 -2.02 2.90
N TYR A 309 -6.74 -1.67 1.67
CA TYR A 309 -5.60 -2.25 0.98
C TYR A 309 -4.27 -1.92 1.68
N ALA A 310 -4.09 -0.68 2.16
CA ALA A 310 -2.92 -0.28 2.93
C ALA A 310 -2.79 -1.10 4.23
N MET A 311 -3.91 -1.38 4.91
CA MET A 311 -3.95 -2.28 6.08
C MET A 311 -3.50 -3.70 5.72
N VAL A 312 -4.01 -4.25 4.61
CA VAL A 312 -3.64 -5.57 4.11
C VAL A 312 -2.15 -5.63 3.75
N MET A 313 -1.62 -4.63 3.03
CA MET A 313 -0.19 -4.56 2.67
C MET A 313 0.70 -4.56 3.91
N ARG A 314 0.37 -3.74 4.92
CA ARG A 314 1.13 -3.67 6.17
C ARG A 314 1.08 -5.00 6.94
N SER A 315 -0.06 -5.68 6.94
CA SER A 315 -0.23 -7.00 7.56
C SER A 315 0.58 -8.08 6.85
N ARG A 316 0.63 -8.03 5.53
CA ARG A 316 1.47 -8.92 4.72
C ARG A 316 2.94 -8.67 4.95
N LEU A 317 3.35 -7.41 5.05
CA LEU A 317 4.74 -7.07 5.33
C LEU A 317 5.16 -7.63 6.69
N ALA A 318 4.35 -7.46 7.74
CA ALA A 318 4.62 -8.06 9.05
C ALA A 318 4.74 -9.59 8.97
N GLN A 319 3.92 -10.27 8.15
CA GLN A 319 4.02 -11.70 7.90
C GLN A 319 5.32 -12.10 7.18
N HIS A 320 5.78 -11.28 6.22
CA HIS A 320 7.03 -11.53 5.49
C HIS A 320 8.28 -11.30 6.34
N LEU A 321 8.20 -10.48 7.39
CA LEU A 321 9.28 -10.26 8.35
C LEU A 321 9.54 -11.48 9.28
N LEU A 322 8.66 -12.49 9.29
CA LEU A 322 8.96 -13.76 9.92
C LEU A 322 10.08 -14.50 9.17
N GLU A 323 10.86 -15.26 9.89
CA GLU A 323 11.92 -16.10 9.31
C GLU A 323 11.38 -17.08 8.27
N SER A 324 12.21 -17.44 7.30
CA SER A 324 11.83 -18.27 6.15
C SER A 324 11.25 -19.63 6.53
N GLY A 325 11.64 -20.18 7.69
CA GLY A 325 11.17 -21.47 8.21
C GLY A 325 9.93 -21.41 9.10
N ALA A 326 9.32 -20.23 9.28
CA ALA A 326 8.15 -20.11 10.14
C ALA A 326 6.95 -20.91 9.58
N GLU A 327 6.22 -21.60 10.48
CA GLU A 327 5.03 -22.37 10.15
C GLU A 327 3.92 -21.49 9.57
N ASP A 328 3.11 -22.04 8.67
CA ASP A 328 1.99 -21.31 8.04
C ASP A 328 0.98 -20.78 9.05
N ASN A 329 0.74 -21.52 10.15
CA ASN A 329 -0.15 -21.06 11.22
C ASN A 329 0.39 -19.81 11.92
N LEU A 330 1.70 -19.76 12.17
CA LEU A 330 2.36 -18.59 12.76
C LEU A 330 2.30 -17.38 11.82
N ARG A 331 2.53 -17.61 10.52
CA ARG A 331 2.38 -16.57 9.49
C ARG A 331 0.96 -16.00 9.43
N ALA A 332 -0.04 -16.88 9.51
CA ALA A 332 -1.45 -16.48 9.52
C ALA A 332 -1.80 -15.68 10.78
N GLU A 333 -1.29 -16.08 11.93
CA GLU A 333 -1.51 -15.39 13.21
C GLU A 333 -0.89 -13.99 13.22
N VAL A 334 0.36 -13.84 12.74
CA VAL A 334 1.01 -12.52 12.61
C VAL A 334 0.26 -11.62 11.64
N TYR A 335 -0.19 -12.16 10.50
CA TYR A 335 -1.02 -11.41 9.55
C TYR A 335 -2.29 -10.86 10.22
N LEU A 336 -3.05 -11.71 10.92
CA LEU A 336 -4.28 -11.30 11.63
C LEU A 336 -3.98 -10.30 12.74
N THR A 337 -2.91 -10.51 13.51
CA THR A 337 -2.47 -9.58 14.56
C THR A 337 -2.21 -8.18 13.99
N ALA A 338 -1.46 -8.10 12.88
CA ALA A 338 -1.14 -6.83 12.22
C ALA A 338 -2.38 -6.17 11.60
N LEU A 339 -3.33 -6.97 11.07
CA LEU A 339 -4.59 -6.48 10.54
C LEU A 339 -5.45 -5.87 11.63
N PHE A 340 -5.58 -6.58 12.76
CA PHE A 340 -6.41 -6.17 13.87
C PHE A 340 -5.85 -4.99 14.66
N ALA A 341 -4.53 -4.80 14.66
CA ALA A 341 -3.87 -3.64 15.25
C ALA A 341 -4.28 -2.28 14.62
N GLN A 342 -5.08 -2.28 13.56
CA GLN A 342 -5.51 -1.10 12.82
C GLN A 342 -7.04 -1.02 12.66
N LEU A 343 -7.79 -1.94 13.27
CA LEU A 343 -9.25 -2.04 13.09
C LEU A 343 -10.02 -0.88 13.69
N ASP A 344 -9.54 -0.31 14.80
CA ASP A 344 -10.13 0.85 15.48
C ASP A 344 -10.30 2.04 14.52
N ARG A 345 -9.32 2.26 13.65
CA ARG A 345 -9.39 3.31 12.64
C ARG A 345 -10.52 3.08 11.63
N LEU A 346 -10.71 1.84 11.20
CA LEU A 346 -11.72 1.49 10.19
C LEU A 346 -13.12 1.30 10.79
N LEU A 347 -13.23 0.72 11.99
CA LEU A 347 -14.51 0.39 12.62
C LEU A 347 -15.03 1.50 13.55
N HIS A 348 -14.19 2.51 13.83
CA HIS A 348 -14.52 3.62 14.74
C HIS A 348 -14.96 3.17 16.14
N GLU A 349 -14.50 1.99 16.58
CA GLU A 349 -14.71 1.43 17.92
C GLU A 349 -13.36 1.33 18.64
N PRO A 350 -13.33 1.47 19.98
CA PRO A 350 -12.09 1.29 20.74
C PRO A 350 -11.49 -0.10 20.52
N LEU A 351 -10.18 -0.15 20.23
CA LEU A 351 -9.48 -1.38 19.88
C LEU A 351 -9.65 -2.50 20.91
N GLY A 352 -9.60 -2.16 22.22
CA GLY A 352 -9.81 -3.13 23.30
C GLY A 352 -11.17 -3.82 23.22
N GLY A 353 -12.24 -3.10 22.87
CA GLY A 353 -13.58 -3.67 22.73
C GLY A 353 -13.72 -4.57 21.49
N LEU A 354 -13.01 -4.23 20.42
CA LEU A 354 -12.96 -5.07 19.21
C LEU A 354 -12.22 -6.38 19.45
N ILE A 355 -11.07 -6.30 20.09
CA ILE A 355 -10.20 -7.44 20.37
C ILE A 355 -10.85 -8.44 21.35
N GLN A 356 -11.63 -7.95 22.34
CA GLN A 356 -12.36 -8.84 23.27
C GLN A 356 -13.40 -9.73 22.58
N LYS A 357 -13.87 -9.37 21.39
CA LYS A 357 -14.82 -10.17 20.60
C LYS A 357 -14.13 -11.25 19.76
N LEU A 358 -12.78 -11.30 19.76
CA LEU A 358 -11.98 -12.20 18.96
C LEU A 358 -11.12 -13.10 19.84
N PRO A 359 -10.98 -14.38 19.51
CA PRO A 359 -10.17 -15.32 20.25
C PRO A 359 -8.69 -15.20 19.84
N LEU A 360 -8.04 -14.13 20.25
CA LEU A 360 -6.63 -13.90 19.95
C LEU A 360 -5.73 -14.56 20.99
N SER A 361 -4.57 -15.01 20.54
CA SER A 361 -3.52 -15.50 21.44
C SER A 361 -3.01 -14.39 22.37
N GLU A 362 -2.42 -14.73 23.48
CA GLU A 362 -1.79 -13.78 24.40
C GLU A 362 -0.74 -12.94 23.67
N ARG A 363 0.09 -13.57 22.81
CA ARG A 363 1.11 -12.88 22.00
C ARG A 363 0.52 -11.83 21.06
N ALA A 364 -0.65 -12.11 20.48
CA ALA A 364 -1.37 -11.17 19.64
C ALA A 364 -1.94 -10.00 20.46
N CYS A 365 -2.55 -10.30 21.61
CA CYS A 365 -3.06 -9.29 22.54
C CYS A 365 -1.94 -8.38 23.07
N ASP A 366 -0.78 -8.93 23.42
CA ASP A 366 0.38 -8.14 23.85
C ASP A 366 0.86 -7.19 22.76
N ALA A 367 0.95 -7.66 21.52
CA ALA A 367 1.39 -6.83 20.40
C ALA A 367 0.41 -5.70 20.10
N VAL A 368 -0.90 -5.99 20.14
CA VAL A 368 -1.95 -5.04 19.72
C VAL A 368 -2.29 -4.04 20.83
N LEU A 369 -2.44 -4.51 22.08
CA LEU A 369 -2.93 -3.68 23.18
C LEU A 369 -1.83 -3.09 24.06
N ARG A 370 -0.68 -3.78 24.17
CA ARG A 370 0.41 -3.40 25.08
C ARG A 370 1.65 -2.93 24.36
N ALA A 371 1.68 -2.98 23.01
CA ALA A 371 2.85 -2.67 22.19
C ALA A 371 4.10 -3.44 22.66
N SER A 372 3.95 -4.74 22.92
CA SER A 372 4.99 -5.60 23.49
C SER A 372 4.94 -7.02 22.90
N GLY A 373 5.95 -7.84 23.25
CA GLY A 373 6.01 -9.24 22.81
C GLY A 373 6.55 -9.45 21.39
N PRO A 374 6.64 -10.72 20.97
CA PRO A 374 7.38 -11.09 19.75
C PRO A 374 6.75 -10.57 18.45
N TYR A 375 5.44 -10.31 18.42
CA TYR A 375 4.79 -9.82 17.21
C TYR A 375 4.88 -8.30 17.08
N HIS A 376 4.95 -7.57 18.21
CA HIS A 376 5.07 -6.12 18.17
C HIS A 376 6.26 -5.63 17.34
N ARG A 377 7.42 -6.30 17.47
CA ARG A 377 8.62 -5.98 16.69
C ARG A 377 8.38 -5.99 15.17
N LEU A 378 7.61 -6.98 14.68
CA LEU A 378 7.28 -7.11 13.26
C LEU A 378 6.33 -6.00 12.80
N LEU A 379 5.35 -5.64 13.65
CA LEU A 379 4.40 -4.57 13.37
C LEU A 379 5.11 -3.21 13.31
N ASP A 380 6.08 -2.98 14.20
CA ASP A 380 6.79 -1.70 14.29
C ASP A 380 7.70 -1.49 13.06
N VAL A 381 8.46 -2.51 12.65
CA VAL A 381 9.27 -2.47 11.42
C VAL A 381 8.39 -2.30 10.18
N ALA A 382 7.28 -3.06 10.07
CA ALA A 382 6.35 -2.92 8.94
C ALA A 382 5.71 -1.53 8.86
N ARG A 383 5.46 -0.88 10.02
CA ARG A 383 4.97 0.50 10.08
C ARG A 383 6.04 1.49 9.62
N ALA A 384 7.29 1.31 10.07
CA ALA A 384 8.40 2.19 9.70
C ALA A 384 8.68 2.17 8.18
N GLN A 385 8.63 1.00 7.53
CA GLN A 385 8.80 0.88 6.08
C GLN A 385 7.64 1.50 5.28
N GLY A 386 6.46 1.61 5.85
CA GLY A 386 5.28 2.27 5.25
C GLY A 386 5.21 3.78 5.49
N ASP A 387 6.22 4.39 6.12
CA ASP A 387 6.31 5.83 6.42
C ASP A 387 7.60 6.44 5.82
N PRO A 388 7.69 6.61 4.49
CA PRO A 388 8.92 7.08 3.82
C PRO A 388 9.50 8.40 4.36
N PRO A 389 8.71 9.39 4.81
CA PRO A 389 9.27 10.58 5.45
C PRO A 389 10.13 10.31 6.69
N LYS A 390 9.94 9.17 7.35
CA LYS A 390 10.71 8.74 8.53
C LYS A 390 11.65 7.57 8.25
N LEU A 391 11.94 7.31 6.99
CA LEU A 391 12.72 6.13 6.56
C LEU A 391 14.14 6.13 7.12
N SER A 392 14.75 7.30 7.35
CA SER A 392 16.05 7.43 8.02
C SER A 392 16.09 6.85 9.44
N ALA A 393 14.93 6.68 10.08
CA ALA A 393 14.83 6.05 11.39
C ALA A 393 14.70 4.51 11.33
N LEU A 394 14.49 3.93 10.15
CA LEU A 394 14.29 2.48 9.98
C LEU A 394 15.44 1.64 10.56
N PRO A 395 16.74 1.97 10.35
CA PRO A 395 17.82 1.19 10.94
C PRO A 395 17.72 1.12 12.46
N ALA A 396 17.46 2.25 13.13
CA ALA A 396 17.32 2.29 14.59
C ALA A 396 16.09 1.49 15.09
N VAL A 397 15.02 1.39 14.28
CA VAL A 397 13.86 0.52 14.57
C VAL A 397 14.27 -0.94 14.42
N CYS A 398 14.97 -1.28 13.35
CA CYS A 398 15.46 -2.64 13.09
C CYS A 398 16.41 -3.11 14.22
N ASP A 399 17.37 -2.28 14.60
CA ASP A 399 18.33 -2.57 15.69
C ASP A 399 17.62 -2.81 17.03
N ARG A 400 16.66 -1.96 17.38
CA ARG A 400 15.85 -2.10 18.61
C ARG A 400 15.15 -3.43 18.70
N HIS A 401 14.74 -3.98 17.57
CA HIS A 401 13.95 -5.19 17.47
C HIS A 401 14.77 -6.41 17.04
N GLU A 402 16.08 -6.26 16.91
CA GLU A 402 16.99 -7.34 16.48
C GLU A 402 16.57 -7.97 15.14
N ILE A 403 16.08 -7.13 14.20
CA ILE A 403 15.73 -7.50 12.83
C ILE A 403 16.78 -6.91 11.90
N GLY A 404 17.52 -7.76 11.15
CA GLY A 404 18.51 -7.27 10.20
C GLY A 404 17.87 -6.38 9.12
N LEU A 405 18.53 -5.28 8.77
CA LEU A 405 18.02 -4.33 7.78
C LEU A 405 17.87 -4.97 6.39
N GLU A 406 18.83 -5.81 5.97
CA GLU A 406 18.72 -6.61 4.75
C GLU A 406 17.46 -7.48 4.75
N HIS A 407 17.19 -8.16 5.88
CA HIS A 407 15.99 -9.01 6.01
C HIS A 407 14.71 -8.18 5.89
N ALA A 408 14.67 -7.01 6.52
CA ALA A 408 13.54 -6.08 6.41
C ALA A 408 13.33 -5.62 4.96
N ASN A 409 14.38 -5.22 4.27
CA ASN A 409 14.34 -4.78 2.88
C ASN A 409 13.93 -5.89 1.92
N ARG A 410 14.47 -7.11 2.06
CA ARG A 410 14.05 -8.28 1.27
C ARG A 410 12.59 -8.65 1.50
N SER A 411 12.13 -8.58 2.75
CA SER A 411 10.74 -8.84 3.10
C SER A 411 9.79 -7.85 2.44
N LEU A 412 10.18 -6.58 2.40
CA LEU A 412 9.44 -5.54 1.69
C LEU A 412 9.36 -5.83 0.19
N LEU A 413 10.49 -6.09 -0.47
CA LEU A 413 10.53 -6.38 -1.91
C LEU A 413 9.65 -7.58 -2.28
N ARG A 414 9.74 -8.69 -1.54
CA ARG A 414 8.90 -9.89 -1.74
C ARG A 414 7.42 -9.61 -1.55
N MET A 415 7.06 -8.84 -0.52
CA MET A 415 5.67 -8.45 -0.29
C MET A 415 5.13 -7.59 -1.44
N LEU A 416 5.90 -6.61 -1.91
CA LEU A 416 5.52 -5.72 -2.99
C LEU A 416 5.41 -6.45 -4.33
N ALA A 417 6.32 -7.39 -4.63
CA ALA A 417 6.32 -8.18 -5.85
C ALA A 417 5.00 -8.95 -6.09
N THR A 418 4.34 -9.36 -5.00
CA THR A 418 3.06 -10.09 -5.04
C THR A 418 1.86 -9.21 -4.66
N SER A 419 2.00 -7.90 -4.64
CA SER A 419 0.94 -7.00 -4.15
C SER A 419 -0.30 -6.99 -5.04
N ARG A 420 -0.18 -7.16 -6.36
CA ARG A 420 -1.33 -7.26 -7.28
C ARG A 420 -2.23 -8.46 -7.03
N ASP A 421 -1.71 -9.55 -6.49
CA ASP A 421 -2.50 -10.76 -6.21
C ASP A 421 -3.60 -10.52 -5.16
N TYR A 422 -3.54 -9.40 -4.46
CA TYR A 422 -4.47 -8.98 -3.41
C TYR A 422 -5.28 -7.75 -3.80
N ALA A 423 -5.11 -7.22 -5.01
CA ALA A 423 -5.99 -6.19 -5.53
C ALA A 423 -7.26 -6.85 -6.07
N PRO A 424 -8.47 -6.42 -5.65
CA PRO A 424 -9.69 -6.94 -6.22
C PRO A 424 -9.70 -6.63 -7.72
N THR A 425 -9.70 -7.68 -8.53
CA THR A 425 -9.80 -7.55 -9.98
C THR A 425 -11.22 -7.05 -10.28
N THR A 426 -11.35 -5.88 -10.86
CA THR A 426 -12.65 -5.41 -11.37
C THR A 426 -13.04 -6.35 -12.51
N ILE A 427 -14.00 -7.24 -12.23
CA ILE A 427 -14.63 -8.03 -13.30
C ILE A 427 -15.40 -7.02 -14.13
N ALA A 428 -14.95 -6.73 -15.36
CA ALA A 428 -15.72 -5.93 -16.29
C ALA A 428 -17.10 -6.58 -16.44
N PRO A 429 -18.21 -5.84 -16.35
CA PRO A 429 -19.50 -6.38 -16.64
C PRO A 429 -19.50 -6.89 -18.08
N ALA A 430 -19.91 -8.17 -18.27
CA ALA A 430 -20.07 -8.81 -19.55
C ALA A 430 -21.18 -8.11 -20.35
#